data_4c4139f288866e34fa500007a9d6b359
#
_entry.id   4c4139f288866e34fa500007a9d6b359
#
_cell.length_a   1.000
_cell.length_b   1.000
_cell.length_c   1.000
_cell.angle_alpha   90.00
_cell.angle_beta   90.00
_cell.angle_gamma   90.00
#
_symmetry.space_group_name_H-M   'P 1'
#
loop_
_entity.id
_entity.type
_entity.pdbx_description
1 polymer ?
#
loop_
_entity_poly.entity_id
_entity_poly.type
_entity_poly.pdbx_seq_one_letter_code
_entity_poly.pdbx_strand_id
1 'polypeptide(L)'
;LFAGLELSEKKLLGERIEVPLYNICYVDSALKNQSGELDVDRSEQYRAVIREMKNVEDSEYRLPRQLSKTLREYQKTGYRWLRTLEHLQFGGILADDMGLGKTLQTIAALLAGHQEEDSTRSDLIVCPASLLYNWKKEFERFAPELSVRLVTGTAAQREAILQEQKEAGAQILITSYDMLKRDITLYRELEFDTEVIDEAQNIKNQGTIAAKAVKKIHAAVRFALTGTPIENRLGELWSIFDYLMPGYLGSYEKFRKNYE
;
A
#
# COMPACT_ATOMS: atom_id res chain seq x y z
N LEU A 1 7.29 -20.84 18.30
CA LEU A 1 6.93 -20.68 16.90
C LEU A 1 6.45 -19.25 16.60
N PHE A 2 5.57 -18.69 17.41
CA PHE A 2 4.89 -17.41 17.16
C PHE A 2 5.45 -16.23 17.97
N ALA A 3 6.66 -16.34 18.52
CA ALA A 3 7.27 -15.29 19.33
C ALA A 3 7.51 -13.96 18.58
N GLY A 4 7.58 -14.02 17.25
CA GLY A 4 7.69 -12.85 16.38
C GLY A 4 6.35 -12.21 16.00
N LEU A 5 5.25 -12.96 16.12
CA LEU A 5 3.91 -12.43 15.93
C LEU A 5 3.44 -11.90 17.27
N GLU A 6 3.20 -10.62 17.41
CA GLU A 6 2.58 -10.04 18.60
C GLU A 6 1.09 -10.44 18.66
N LEU A 7 0.86 -11.71 18.97
CA LEU A 7 -0.48 -12.21 19.19
C LEU A 7 -0.90 -11.74 20.59
N SER A 8 -1.84 -10.80 20.65
CA SER A 8 -2.50 -10.51 21.92
C SER A 8 -3.19 -11.79 22.43
N GLU A 9 -3.18 -12.02 23.72
CA GLU A 9 -3.88 -13.17 24.36
C GLU A 9 -5.35 -13.30 23.92
N LYS A 10 -5.98 -12.19 23.48
CA LYS A 10 -7.34 -12.14 22.93
C LYS A 10 -7.50 -12.78 21.55
N LYS A 11 -6.41 -13.05 20.83
CA LYS A 11 -6.45 -13.73 19.51
C LYS A 11 -6.26 -15.26 19.61
N LEU A 12 -6.00 -15.77 20.79
CA LEU A 12 -6.00 -17.18 21.09
C LEU A 12 -7.45 -17.62 21.39
N LEU A 13 -8.17 -18.08 20.39
CA LEU A 13 -9.50 -18.67 20.54
C LEU A 13 -9.34 -20.20 20.64
N GLY A 14 -9.06 -20.70 21.84
CA GLY A 14 -8.82 -22.13 22.07
C GLY A 14 -7.58 -22.63 21.32
N GLU A 15 -7.74 -23.60 20.42
CA GLU A 15 -6.67 -24.18 19.61
C GLU A 15 -6.41 -23.43 18.28
N ARG A 16 -7.08 -22.30 18.02
CA ARG A 16 -6.99 -21.53 16.79
C ARG A 16 -6.34 -20.19 17.03
N ILE A 17 -5.48 -19.78 16.08
CA ILE A 17 -4.83 -18.47 16.05
C ILE A 17 -5.17 -17.81 14.71
N GLU A 18 -5.81 -16.64 14.77
CA GLU A 18 -6.05 -15.82 13.60
C GLU A 18 -4.93 -14.78 13.45
N VAL A 19 -4.33 -14.74 12.27
CA VAL A 19 -3.29 -13.78 11.93
C VAL A 19 -3.64 -13.09 10.62
N PRO A 20 -3.26 -11.81 10.42
CA PRO A 20 -3.42 -11.15 9.14
C PRO A 20 -2.74 -11.93 8.02
N LEU A 21 -3.35 -11.93 6.82
CA LEU A 21 -2.85 -12.69 5.68
C LEU A 21 -1.41 -12.33 5.32
N TYR A 22 -1.02 -11.07 5.44
CA TYR A 22 0.35 -10.62 5.15
C TYR A 22 1.43 -11.23 6.06
N ASN A 23 1.06 -11.86 7.19
CA ASN A 23 2.00 -12.63 8.01
C ASN A 23 2.27 -14.04 7.49
N ILE A 24 1.62 -14.46 6.38
CA ILE A 24 1.72 -15.82 5.84
C ILE A 24 3.16 -16.23 5.51
N CYS A 25 3.96 -15.30 4.97
CA CYS A 25 5.36 -15.56 4.63
C CYS A 25 6.22 -15.79 5.89
N TYR A 26 5.96 -15.04 6.97
CA TYR A 26 6.61 -15.26 8.25
C TYR A 26 6.24 -16.61 8.84
N VAL A 27 4.95 -16.95 8.84
CA VAL A 27 4.44 -18.24 9.32
C VAL A 27 5.03 -19.39 8.51
N ASP A 28 5.08 -19.31 7.17
CA ASP A 28 5.68 -20.34 6.31
C ASP A 28 7.17 -20.54 6.60
N SER A 29 7.90 -19.46 6.80
CA SER A 29 9.33 -19.52 7.16
C SER A 29 9.55 -20.15 8.54
N ALA A 30 8.75 -19.74 9.53
CA ALA A 30 8.83 -20.28 10.88
C ALA A 30 8.48 -21.78 10.93
N LEU A 31 7.48 -22.22 10.19
CA LEU A 31 7.08 -23.63 10.07
C LEU A 31 8.16 -24.48 9.36
N LYS A 32 8.83 -23.95 8.33
CA LYS A 32 9.93 -24.65 7.65
C LYS A 32 11.14 -24.86 8.55
N ASN A 33 11.46 -23.87 9.40
CA ASN A 33 12.59 -23.95 10.31
C ASN A 33 12.38 -24.95 11.46
N GLN A 34 11.13 -25.38 11.69
CA GLN A 34 10.77 -26.37 12.71
C GLN A 34 10.30 -27.72 12.13
N SER A 35 10.59 -27.99 10.86
CA SER A 35 10.09 -29.12 10.09
C SER A 35 10.54 -30.53 10.54
N GLY A 36 11.10 -30.68 11.73
CA GLY A 36 11.41 -31.97 12.34
C GLY A 36 10.50 -32.38 13.51
N GLU A 37 9.68 -31.44 14.05
CA GLU A 37 8.93 -31.64 15.28
C GLU A 37 7.41 -31.51 15.12
N LEU A 38 6.96 -30.95 13.97
CA LEU A 38 5.53 -30.69 13.73
C LEU A 38 5.06 -31.29 12.42
N ASP A 39 3.96 -32.05 12.48
CA ASP A 39 3.20 -32.42 11.29
C ASP A 39 2.37 -31.21 10.84
N VAL A 40 2.73 -30.62 9.68
CA VAL A 40 2.15 -29.37 9.18
C VAL A 40 1.39 -29.67 7.91
N ASP A 41 0.05 -29.68 7.98
CA ASP A 41 -0.80 -29.65 6.79
C ASP A 41 -1.06 -28.20 6.36
N ARG A 42 -0.86 -27.93 5.07
CA ARG A 42 -1.09 -26.62 4.45
C ARG A 42 -2.26 -26.72 3.48
N SER A 43 -3.28 -25.90 3.69
CA SER A 43 -4.41 -25.84 2.75
C SER A 43 -3.93 -25.46 1.34
N GLU A 44 -4.73 -25.79 0.34
CA GLU A 44 -4.44 -25.45 -1.04
C GLU A 44 -4.39 -23.91 -1.25
N GLN A 45 -5.29 -23.17 -0.59
CA GLN A 45 -5.28 -21.69 -0.58
C GLN A 45 -3.97 -21.14 -0.02
N TYR A 46 -3.48 -21.69 1.10
CA TYR A 46 -2.19 -21.26 1.67
C TYR A 46 -1.04 -21.47 0.67
N ARG A 47 -0.99 -22.63 0.01
CA ARG A 47 0.04 -22.93 -0.99
C ARG A 47 -0.05 -22.02 -2.21
N ALA A 48 -1.28 -21.67 -2.64
CA ALA A 48 -1.52 -20.75 -3.76
C ALA A 48 -0.96 -19.37 -3.46
N VAL A 49 -1.29 -18.76 -2.31
CA VAL A 49 -0.78 -17.44 -1.90
C VAL A 49 0.76 -17.42 -1.86
N ILE A 50 1.39 -18.43 -1.25
CA ILE A 50 2.86 -18.51 -1.19
C ILE A 50 3.47 -18.66 -2.59
N ARG A 51 2.81 -19.39 -3.50
CA ARG A 51 3.27 -19.56 -4.89
C ARG A 51 3.18 -18.24 -5.65
N GLU A 52 2.05 -17.55 -5.54
CA GLU A 52 1.81 -16.26 -6.20
C GLU A 52 2.83 -15.20 -5.76
N MET A 53 3.09 -15.11 -4.45
CA MET A 53 4.11 -14.21 -3.90
C MET A 53 5.54 -14.49 -4.41
N LYS A 54 5.85 -15.73 -4.79
CA LYS A 54 7.18 -16.11 -5.28
C LYS A 54 7.34 -15.95 -6.79
N ASN A 55 6.26 -15.98 -7.54
CA ASN A 55 6.27 -16.03 -9.00
C ASN A 55 5.62 -14.78 -9.62
N VAL A 56 5.93 -13.61 -9.09
CA VAL A 56 5.38 -12.32 -9.55
C VAL A 56 5.61 -12.07 -11.04
N GLU A 57 6.76 -12.49 -11.58
CA GLU A 57 7.11 -12.31 -12.99
C GLU A 57 6.19 -13.11 -13.94
N ASP A 58 5.73 -14.28 -13.48
CA ASP A 58 4.83 -15.17 -14.21
C ASP A 58 3.35 -14.87 -13.94
N SER A 59 3.04 -13.73 -13.30
CA SER A 59 1.66 -13.37 -12.98
C SER A 59 0.82 -13.13 -14.23
N GLU A 60 -0.43 -13.58 -14.20
CA GLU A 60 -1.38 -13.47 -15.33
C GLU A 60 -1.96 -12.04 -15.50
N TYR A 61 -1.54 -11.06 -14.69
CA TYR A 61 -2.05 -9.69 -14.76
C TYR A 61 -1.66 -9.02 -16.07
N ARG A 62 -2.69 -8.84 -16.92
CA ARG A 62 -2.54 -8.19 -18.22
C ARG A 62 -2.40 -6.68 -18.05
N LEU A 63 -1.44 -6.12 -18.73
CA LEU A 63 -1.25 -4.66 -18.81
C LEU A 63 -2.45 -3.97 -19.46
N PRO A 64 -2.84 -2.77 -19.00
CA PRO A 64 -3.76 -1.92 -19.75
C PRO A 64 -3.27 -1.73 -21.18
N ARG A 65 -4.15 -1.95 -22.17
CA ARG A 65 -3.78 -1.97 -23.59
C ARG A 65 -3.03 -0.70 -24.02
N GLN A 66 -3.47 0.46 -23.56
CA GLN A 66 -2.87 1.76 -23.90
C GLN A 66 -1.46 1.93 -23.34
N LEU A 67 -1.10 1.24 -22.26
CA LEU A 67 0.21 1.36 -21.59
C LEU A 67 1.17 0.23 -21.96
N SER A 68 0.72 -0.81 -22.65
CA SER A 68 1.52 -2.00 -22.97
C SER A 68 2.79 -1.69 -23.77
N LYS A 69 2.76 -0.66 -24.66
CA LYS A 69 3.90 -0.20 -25.46
C LYS A 69 4.70 0.92 -24.79
N THR A 70 4.15 1.56 -23.75
CA THR A 70 4.76 2.70 -23.06
C THR A 70 5.67 2.23 -21.92
N LEU A 71 5.25 1.19 -21.20
CA LEU A 71 6.02 0.63 -20.10
C LEU A 71 7.25 -0.14 -20.57
N ARG A 72 8.40 0.14 -19.96
CA ARG A 72 9.63 -0.65 -20.11
C ARG A 72 9.50 -1.99 -19.38
N GLU A 73 10.33 -2.99 -19.71
CA GLU A 73 10.20 -4.34 -19.13
C GLU A 73 10.26 -4.33 -17.58
N TYR A 74 11.20 -3.62 -16.98
CA TYR A 74 11.26 -3.53 -15.51
C TYR A 74 10.01 -2.85 -14.91
N GLN A 75 9.39 -1.88 -15.62
CA GLN A 75 8.15 -1.26 -15.18
C GLN A 75 6.95 -2.21 -15.27
N LYS A 76 6.96 -3.11 -16.26
CA LYS A 76 5.97 -4.18 -16.36
C LYS A 76 6.09 -5.16 -15.21
N THR A 77 7.32 -5.47 -14.79
CA THR A 77 7.57 -6.29 -13.59
C THR A 77 7.04 -5.60 -12.33
N GLY A 78 7.34 -4.31 -12.15
CA GLY A 78 6.82 -3.54 -11.01
C GLY A 78 5.29 -3.41 -11.02
N TYR A 79 4.69 -3.23 -12.20
CA TYR A 79 3.23 -3.28 -12.37
C TYR A 79 2.63 -4.62 -11.89
N ARG A 80 3.18 -5.76 -12.37
CA ARG A 80 2.70 -7.08 -11.98
C ARG A 80 2.85 -7.30 -10.47
N TRP A 81 3.96 -6.84 -9.90
CA TRP A 81 4.20 -6.91 -8.47
C TRP A 81 3.15 -6.10 -7.68
N LEU A 82 2.83 -4.87 -8.08
CA LEU A 82 1.78 -4.06 -7.45
C LEU A 82 0.42 -4.76 -7.53
N ARG A 83 0.06 -5.31 -8.69
CA ARG A 83 -1.21 -6.03 -8.88
C ARG A 83 -1.29 -7.32 -8.05
N THR A 84 -0.19 -8.07 -7.96
CA THR A 84 -0.11 -9.26 -7.10
C THR A 84 -0.32 -8.90 -5.63
N LEU A 85 0.36 -7.87 -5.15
CA LEU A 85 0.19 -7.43 -3.76
C LEU A 85 -1.24 -6.95 -3.49
N GLU A 86 -1.81 -6.20 -4.42
CA GLU A 86 -3.18 -5.71 -4.29
C GLU A 86 -4.19 -6.85 -4.22
N HIS A 87 -4.09 -7.85 -5.11
CA HIS A 87 -4.94 -9.04 -5.09
C HIS A 87 -4.84 -9.80 -3.75
N LEU A 88 -3.65 -9.90 -3.21
CA LEU A 88 -3.39 -10.55 -1.92
C LEU A 88 -3.68 -9.64 -0.71
N GLN A 89 -4.10 -8.39 -0.93
CA GLN A 89 -4.29 -7.38 0.11
C GLN A 89 -3.03 -7.14 0.96
N PHE A 90 -1.87 -7.14 0.32
CA PHE A 90 -0.58 -6.83 0.93
C PHE A 90 -0.17 -5.39 0.60
N GLY A 91 0.42 -4.72 1.56
CA GLY A 91 1.12 -3.48 1.31
C GLY A 91 2.52 -3.70 0.74
N GLY A 92 3.06 -2.70 0.04
CA GLY A 92 4.41 -2.80 -0.53
C GLY A 92 5.11 -1.46 -0.75
N ILE A 93 6.45 -1.51 -0.83
CA ILE A 93 7.31 -0.36 -1.13
C ILE A 93 7.82 -0.50 -2.56
N LEU A 94 7.47 0.41 -3.45
CA LEU A 94 8.10 0.54 -4.75
C LEU A 94 9.33 1.45 -4.61
N ALA A 95 10.51 0.83 -4.51
CA ALA A 95 11.76 1.47 -4.13
C ALA A 95 12.73 1.67 -5.31
N ASP A 96 12.21 1.79 -6.52
CA ASP A 96 13.02 2.14 -7.70
C ASP A 96 13.74 3.48 -7.50
N ASP A 97 14.89 3.66 -8.13
CA ASP A 97 15.59 4.93 -8.13
C ASP A 97 14.73 6.08 -8.68
N MET A 98 15.12 7.32 -8.35
CA MET A 98 14.43 8.52 -8.87
C MET A 98 14.49 8.54 -10.41
N GLY A 99 13.37 8.90 -11.03
CA GLY A 99 13.28 8.99 -12.51
C GLY A 99 12.99 7.67 -13.22
N LEU A 100 12.91 6.53 -12.54
CA LEU A 100 12.58 5.23 -13.15
C LEU A 100 11.07 5.01 -13.38
N GLY A 101 10.24 6.04 -13.14
CA GLY A 101 8.82 6.01 -13.48
C GLY A 101 7.94 5.22 -12.51
N LYS A 102 8.21 5.32 -11.21
CA LYS A 102 7.31 4.80 -10.16
C LYS A 102 5.87 5.28 -10.35
N THR A 103 5.69 6.56 -10.66
CA THR A 103 4.39 7.16 -10.95
C THR A 103 3.65 6.42 -12.06
N LEU A 104 4.33 6.13 -13.19
CA LEU A 104 3.71 5.43 -14.33
C LEU A 104 3.33 3.99 -13.98
N GLN A 105 4.17 3.28 -13.24
CA GLN A 105 3.88 1.91 -12.78
C GLN A 105 2.64 1.90 -11.87
N THR A 106 2.57 2.87 -10.94
CA THR A 106 1.42 3.03 -10.04
C THR A 106 0.14 3.37 -10.81
N ILE A 107 0.19 4.35 -11.74
CA ILE A 107 -0.95 4.70 -12.59
C ILE A 107 -1.43 3.48 -13.38
N ALA A 108 -0.52 2.69 -13.94
CA ALA A 108 -0.88 1.48 -14.67
C ALA A 108 -1.59 0.44 -13.78
N ALA A 109 -1.14 0.28 -12.53
CA ALA A 109 -1.76 -0.64 -11.58
C ALA A 109 -3.17 -0.18 -11.16
N LEU A 110 -3.32 1.10 -10.81
CA LEU A 110 -4.62 1.68 -10.45
C LEU A 110 -5.60 1.62 -11.63
N LEU A 111 -5.15 1.99 -12.84
CA LEU A 111 -5.95 1.91 -14.06
C LEU A 111 -6.47 0.49 -14.32
N ALA A 112 -5.62 -0.52 -14.17
CA ALA A 112 -6.03 -1.91 -14.35
C ALA A 112 -7.11 -2.31 -13.33
N GLY A 113 -7.02 -1.87 -12.07
CA GLY A 113 -8.03 -2.12 -11.07
C GLY A 113 -9.38 -1.45 -11.40
N HIS A 114 -9.35 -0.24 -11.96
CA HIS A 114 -10.55 0.44 -12.42
C HIS A 114 -11.17 -0.14 -13.70
N GLN A 115 -10.40 -0.90 -14.49
CA GLN A 115 -10.89 -1.57 -15.70
C GLN A 115 -11.48 -2.97 -15.42
N GLU A 116 -11.48 -3.44 -14.18
CA GLU A 116 -12.20 -4.66 -13.80
C GLU A 116 -13.71 -4.46 -13.88
N GLU A 117 -14.46 -5.53 -14.19
CA GLU A 117 -15.91 -5.47 -14.32
C GLU A 117 -16.56 -4.97 -13.03
N ASP A 118 -17.54 -4.07 -13.16
CA ASP A 118 -18.32 -3.49 -12.07
C ASP A 118 -17.51 -2.74 -10.99
N SER A 119 -16.33 -2.24 -11.36
CA SER A 119 -15.45 -1.53 -10.43
C SER A 119 -16.09 -0.19 -9.97
N THR A 120 -16.39 -0.12 -8.67
CA THR A 120 -16.83 1.13 -7.98
C THR A 120 -15.67 1.74 -7.17
N ARG A 121 -14.46 1.43 -7.56
CA ARG A 121 -13.23 1.70 -6.87
C ARG A 121 -12.94 3.20 -6.66
N SER A 122 -12.36 3.52 -5.52
CA SER A 122 -11.83 4.84 -5.18
C SER A 122 -10.43 4.70 -4.57
N ASP A 123 -9.48 5.47 -5.09
CA ASP A 123 -8.08 5.42 -4.63
C ASP A 123 -7.60 6.81 -4.17
N LEU A 124 -6.73 6.82 -3.17
CA LEU A 124 -6.14 8.03 -2.61
C LEU A 124 -4.63 8.09 -2.87
N ILE A 125 -4.16 9.22 -3.38
CA ILE A 125 -2.73 9.51 -3.50
C ILE A 125 -2.37 10.66 -2.55
N VAL A 126 -1.39 10.42 -1.69
CA VAL A 126 -0.83 11.41 -0.78
C VAL A 126 0.62 11.69 -1.19
N CYS A 127 0.92 12.91 -1.59
CA CYS A 127 2.24 13.29 -2.08
C CYS A 127 2.71 14.64 -1.51
N PRO A 128 3.97 15.04 -1.70
CA PRO A 128 4.40 16.42 -1.46
C PRO A 128 3.55 17.42 -2.25
N ALA A 129 3.29 18.61 -1.68
CA ALA A 129 2.45 19.61 -2.32
C ALA A 129 2.96 20.05 -3.72
N SER A 130 4.27 20.01 -3.94
CA SER A 130 4.91 20.31 -5.23
C SER A 130 4.59 19.27 -6.32
N LEU A 131 4.18 18.06 -5.96
CA LEU A 131 3.91 16.96 -6.90
C LEU A 131 2.42 16.79 -7.25
N LEU A 132 1.50 17.50 -6.59
CA LEU A 132 0.05 17.37 -6.82
C LEU A 132 -0.33 17.51 -8.30
N TYR A 133 0.11 18.59 -8.93
CA TYR A 133 -0.20 18.87 -10.34
C TYR A 133 0.56 17.96 -11.30
N ASN A 134 1.74 17.47 -10.89
CA ASN A 134 2.48 16.48 -11.68
C ASN A 134 1.70 15.16 -11.74
N TRP A 135 1.23 14.65 -10.60
CA TRP A 135 0.39 13.46 -10.53
C TRP A 135 -0.86 13.60 -11.41
N LYS A 136 -1.55 14.75 -11.33
CA LYS A 136 -2.74 14.99 -12.16
C LYS A 136 -2.41 14.94 -13.65
N LYS A 137 -1.33 15.62 -14.09
CA LYS A 137 -0.88 15.59 -15.50
C LYS A 137 -0.49 14.21 -15.97
N GLU A 138 0.14 13.42 -15.14
CA GLU A 138 0.50 12.03 -15.48
C GLU A 138 -0.76 11.16 -15.65
N PHE A 139 -1.79 11.33 -14.81
CA PHE A 139 -3.09 10.67 -15.04
C PHE A 139 -3.76 11.13 -16.31
N GLU A 140 -3.83 12.44 -16.57
CA GLU A 140 -4.39 12.99 -17.82
C GLU A 140 -3.68 12.43 -19.07
N ARG A 141 -2.40 12.13 -18.95
CA ARG A 141 -1.59 11.59 -20.05
C ARG A 141 -1.75 10.09 -20.24
N PHE A 142 -1.76 9.30 -19.17
CA PHE A 142 -1.65 7.85 -19.21
C PHE A 142 -2.95 7.09 -18.90
N ALA A 143 -3.88 7.73 -18.20
CA ALA A 143 -5.17 7.18 -17.83
C ALA A 143 -6.28 8.25 -17.91
N PRO A 144 -6.49 8.89 -19.09
CA PRO A 144 -7.43 10.01 -19.23
C PRO A 144 -8.89 9.64 -18.99
N GLU A 145 -9.22 8.36 -19.00
CA GLU A 145 -10.55 7.84 -18.68
C GLU A 145 -10.89 7.90 -17.20
N LEU A 146 -9.89 7.99 -16.32
CA LEU A 146 -10.13 8.07 -14.87
C LEU A 146 -10.47 9.49 -14.43
N SER A 147 -11.50 9.63 -13.63
CA SER A 147 -11.84 10.89 -12.99
C SER A 147 -10.87 11.18 -11.85
N VAL A 148 -10.10 12.25 -11.99
CA VAL A 148 -9.07 12.65 -11.02
C VAL A 148 -9.41 14.00 -10.39
N ARG A 149 -9.43 14.06 -9.05
CA ARG A 149 -9.72 15.28 -8.32
C ARG A 149 -8.60 15.63 -7.34
N LEU A 150 -8.14 16.88 -7.40
CA LEU A 150 -7.20 17.42 -6.43
C LEU A 150 -7.95 17.98 -5.22
N VAL A 151 -7.60 17.54 -4.02
CA VAL A 151 -8.11 18.12 -2.77
C VAL A 151 -7.19 19.27 -2.36
N THR A 152 -7.50 20.46 -2.87
CA THR A 152 -6.68 21.69 -2.72
C THR A 152 -7.55 22.93 -2.45
N GLY A 153 -6.92 24.06 -2.18
CA GLY A 153 -7.61 25.34 -1.96
C GLY A 153 -7.87 25.66 -0.49
N THR A 154 -8.90 26.47 -0.23
CA THR A 154 -9.33 26.84 1.14
C THR A 154 -9.90 25.65 1.88
N ALA A 155 -10.01 25.73 3.21
CA ALA A 155 -10.61 24.65 4.01
C ALA A 155 -12.05 24.31 3.54
N ALA A 156 -12.87 25.32 3.27
CA ALA A 156 -14.23 25.12 2.78
C ALA A 156 -14.28 24.43 1.40
N GLN A 157 -13.36 24.77 0.50
CA GLN A 157 -13.27 24.11 -0.81
C GLN A 157 -12.88 22.63 -0.67
N ARG A 158 -11.92 22.34 0.18
CA ARG A 158 -11.48 20.95 0.41
C ARG A 158 -12.57 20.11 1.10
N GLU A 159 -13.28 20.71 2.08
CA GLU A 159 -14.42 20.08 2.72
C GLU A 159 -15.52 19.75 1.72
N ALA A 160 -15.86 20.69 0.83
CA ALA A 160 -16.85 20.45 -0.23
C ALA A 160 -16.43 19.28 -1.14
N ILE A 161 -15.15 19.23 -1.57
CA ILE A 161 -14.62 18.14 -2.40
C ILE A 161 -14.76 16.79 -1.69
N LEU A 162 -14.43 16.73 -0.39
CA LEU A 162 -14.51 15.49 0.38
C LEU A 162 -15.94 15.06 0.70
N GLN A 163 -16.87 16.01 0.83
CA GLN A 163 -18.29 15.68 0.96
C GLN A 163 -18.88 15.14 -0.36
N GLU A 164 -18.57 15.78 -1.49
CA GLU A 164 -18.97 15.26 -2.81
C GLU A 164 -18.41 13.86 -3.08
N GLN A 165 -17.22 13.52 -2.54
CA GLN A 165 -16.64 12.19 -2.68
C GLN A 165 -17.50 11.08 -2.07
N LYS A 166 -18.26 11.37 -1.03
CA LYS A 166 -19.16 10.40 -0.39
C LYS A 166 -20.36 10.02 -1.26
N GLU A 167 -20.82 10.93 -2.12
CA GLU A 167 -22.06 10.77 -2.89
C GLU A 167 -21.80 10.23 -4.31
N ALA A 168 -20.87 10.84 -5.02
CA ALA A 168 -20.53 10.50 -6.41
C ALA A 168 -19.06 10.84 -6.65
N GLY A 169 -18.17 10.12 -5.99
CA GLY A 169 -16.76 10.45 -5.91
C GLY A 169 -15.98 10.29 -7.21
N ALA A 170 -14.88 11.03 -7.29
CA ALA A 170 -13.84 10.76 -8.28
C ALA A 170 -13.19 9.41 -7.99
N GLN A 171 -12.77 8.72 -9.04
CA GLN A 171 -12.07 7.45 -8.92
C GLN A 171 -10.69 7.63 -8.25
N ILE A 172 -10.04 8.78 -8.50
CA ILE A 172 -8.75 9.10 -7.91
C ILE A 172 -8.83 10.44 -7.17
N LEU A 173 -8.55 10.42 -5.87
CA LEU A 173 -8.29 11.62 -5.08
C LEU A 173 -6.78 11.82 -4.91
N ILE A 174 -6.31 13.06 -5.05
CA ILE A 174 -4.92 13.41 -4.83
C ILE A 174 -4.85 14.56 -3.81
N THR A 175 -4.06 14.38 -2.75
CA THR A 175 -3.87 15.37 -1.70
C THR A 175 -2.40 15.48 -1.29
N SER A 176 -2.07 16.52 -0.51
CA SER A 176 -0.75 16.61 0.09
C SER A 176 -0.75 16.16 1.54
N TYR A 177 0.44 15.77 2.05
CA TYR A 177 0.60 15.44 3.47
C TYR A 177 0.10 16.56 4.40
N ASP A 178 0.31 17.83 4.02
CA ASP A 178 -0.10 18.97 4.84
C ASP A 178 -1.61 19.18 4.86
N MET A 179 -2.26 18.99 3.72
CA MET A 179 -3.73 19.08 3.63
C MET A 179 -4.38 17.89 4.32
N LEU A 180 -3.87 16.67 4.11
CA LEU A 180 -4.34 15.48 4.80
C LEU A 180 -4.31 15.64 6.33
N LYS A 181 -3.20 16.17 6.88
CA LYS A 181 -3.09 16.41 8.33
C LYS A 181 -4.15 17.36 8.88
N ARG A 182 -4.50 18.37 8.10
CA ARG A 182 -5.50 19.39 8.51
C ARG A 182 -6.92 18.83 8.48
N ASP A 183 -7.21 18.02 7.47
CA ASP A 183 -8.56 17.56 7.15
C ASP A 183 -8.78 16.08 7.53
N ILE A 184 -7.92 15.49 8.35
CA ILE A 184 -7.91 14.04 8.65
C ILE A 184 -9.25 13.53 9.18
N THR A 185 -10.02 14.33 9.88
CA THR A 185 -11.35 13.95 10.39
C THR A 185 -12.33 13.66 9.26
N LEU A 186 -12.26 14.40 8.16
CA LEU A 186 -13.12 14.21 6.98
C LEU A 186 -12.69 12.95 6.20
N TYR A 187 -11.37 12.73 6.04
CA TYR A 187 -10.86 11.54 5.35
C TYR A 187 -11.20 10.24 6.08
N ARG A 188 -11.32 10.22 7.39
CA ARG A 188 -11.69 9.03 8.17
C ARG A 188 -13.11 8.54 7.93
N GLU A 189 -13.93 9.33 7.30
CA GLU A 189 -15.31 8.97 6.92
C GLU A 189 -15.38 8.40 5.48
N LEU A 190 -14.25 8.35 4.78
CA LEU A 190 -14.12 7.79 3.43
C LEU A 190 -13.42 6.43 3.50
N GLU A 191 -13.77 5.57 2.55
CA GLU A 191 -13.12 4.28 2.34
C GLU A 191 -12.43 4.30 0.97
N PHE A 192 -11.23 3.74 0.91
CA PHE A 192 -10.45 3.64 -0.31
C PHE A 192 -10.04 2.19 -0.56
N ASP A 193 -9.98 1.80 -1.82
CA ASP A 193 -9.42 0.51 -2.23
C ASP A 193 -7.90 0.53 -2.08
N THR A 194 -7.25 1.58 -2.60
CA THR A 194 -5.80 1.75 -2.44
C THR A 194 -5.46 3.15 -1.93
N GLU A 195 -4.57 3.21 -0.95
CA GLU A 195 -3.86 4.43 -0.54
C GLU A 195 -2.40 4.33 -1.00
N VAL A 196 -1.97 5.31 -1.79
CA VAL A 196 -0.57 5.44 -2.24
C VAL A 196 0.05 6.67 -1.61
N ILE A 197 1.17 6.50 -0.92
CA ILE A 197 1.98 7.63 -0.47
C ILE A 197 3.22 7.77 -1.36
N ASP A 198 3.46 8.97 -1.88
CA ASP A 198 4.65 9.29 -2.65
C ASP A 198 5.66 10.04 -1.77
N GLU A 199 6.95 9.85 -2.06
CA GLU A 199 8.05 10.31 -1.23
C GLU A 199 7.89 9.85 0.22
N ALA A 200 7.80 8.53 0.41
CA ALA A 200 7.45 7.89 1.69
C ALA A 200 8.43 8.22 2.84
N GLN A 201 9.61 8.80 2.55
CA GLN A 201 10.50 9.35 3.58
C GLN A 201 9.82 10.44 4.43
N ASN A 202 8.71 11.03 3.99
CA ASN A 202 7.91 11.96 4.79
C ASN A 202 7.29 11.31 6.04
N ILE A 203 7.19 9.98 6.06
CA ILE A 203 6.65 9.22 7.20
C ILE A 203 7.69 8.32 7.89
N LYS A 204 8.98 8.46 7.56
CA LYS A 204 10.07 7.66 8.14
C LYS A 204 10.19 7.78 9.67
N ASN A 205 9.67 8.84 10.24
CA ASN A 205 9.57 9.00 11.69
C ASN A 205 8.11 8.79 12.13
N GLN A 206 7.84 7.66 12.80
CA GLN A 206 6.53 7.26 13.30
C GLN A 206 5.85 8.29 14.22
N GLY A 207 6.64 9.12 14.90
CA GLY A 207 6.14 10.14 15.84
C GLY A 207 5.51 11.35 15.16
N THR A 208 5.77 11.57 13.87
CA THR A 208 5.30 12.75 13.14
C THR A 208 3.77 12.75 12.95
N ILE A 209 3.22 13.97 12.83
CA ILE A 209 1.77 14.12 12.54
C ILE A 209 1.44 13.51 11.17
N ALA A 210 2.34 13.61 10.19
CA ALA A 210 2.14 13.02 8.86
C ALA A 210 2.03 11.49 8.93
N ALA A 211 2.98 10.82 9.61
CA ALA A 211 2.94 9.36 9.79
C ALA A 211 1.67 8.89 10.50
N LYS A 212 1.22 9.66 11.52
CA LYS A 212 -0.02 9.36 12.23
C LYS A 212 -1.27 9.62 11.40
N ALA A 213 -1.23 10.60 10.49
CA ALA A 213 -2.37 10.93 9.65
C ALA A 213 -2.62 9.86 8.58
N VAL A 214 -1.61 9.48 7.80
CA VAL A 214 -1.78 8.44 6.75
C VAL A 214 -2.27 7.11 7.33
N LYS A 215 -1.84 6.74 8.53
CA LYS A 215 -2.29 5.51 9.21
C LYS A 215 -3.76 5.51 9.64
N LYS A 216 -4.42 6.68 9.64
CA LYS A 216 -5.84 6.82 10.01
C LYS A 216 -6.79 6.69 8.84
N ILE A 217 -6.28 6.62 7.64
CA ILE A 217 -7.08 6.41 6.43
C ILE A 217 -7.57 4.97 6.39
N HIS A 218 -8.83 4.79 6.00
CA HIS A 218 -9.40 3.48 5.73
C HIS A 218 -9.08 3.11 4.27
N ALA A 219 -8.14 2.21 4.07
CA ALA A 219 -7.76 1.68 2.76
C ALA A 219 -7.54 0.17 2.85
N ALA A 220 -8.02 -0.58 1.86
CA ALA A 220 -7.86 -2.02 1.80
C ALA A 220 -6.39 -2.40 1.55
N VAL A 221 -5.70 -1.65 0.68
CA VAL A 221 -4.28 -1.86 0.34
C VAL A 221 -3.52 -0.53 0.42
N ARG A 222 -2.25 -0.61 0.80
CA ARG A 222 -1.38 0.56 0.91
C ARG A 222 -0.07 0.35 0.18
N PHE A 223 0.35 1.36 -0.60
CA PHE A 223 1.64 1.38 -1.26
C PHE A 223 2.45 2.61 -0.85
N ALA A 224 3.76 2.44 -0.79
CA ALA A 224 4.71 3.50 -0.52
C ALA A 224 5.71 3.63 -1.67
N LEU A 225 5.84 4.82 -2.24
CA LEU A 225 6.81 5.12 -3.29
C LEU A 225 7.96 5.93 -2.69
N THR A 226 9.19 5.49 -2.90
CA THR A 226 10.38 6.21 -2.44
C THR A 226 11.60 5.74 -3.22
N GLY A 227 12.60 6.60 -3.40
CA GLY A 227 13.92 6.19 -3.87
C GLY A 227 14.85 5.79 -2.73
N THR A 228 14.48 6.10 -1.48
CA THR A 228 15.33 5.92 -0.31
C THR A 228 14.54 5.35 0.87
N PRO A 229 14.19 4.05 0.85
CA PRO A 229 13.38 3.44 1.91
C PRO A 229 14.08 3.42 3.27
N ILE A 230 15.42 3.45 3.26
CA ILE A 230 16.29 3.55 4.44
C ILE A 230 17.39 4.55 4.13
N GLU A 231 17.52 5.60 4.94
CA GLU A 231 18.62 6.56 4.83
C GLU A 231 19.62 6.41 5.99
N ASN A 232 19.13 6.36 7.22
CA ASN A 232 19.98 6.42 8.40
C ASN A 232 19.78 5.26 9.40
N ARG A 233 18.55 4.76 9.56
CA ARG A 233 18.20 3.78 10.61
C ARG A 233 17.16 2.78 10.11
N LEU A 234 17.21 1.56 10.62
CA LEU A 234 16.20 0.54 10.35
C LEU A 234 14.80 0.92 10.85
N GLY A 235 14.70 1.76 11.90
CA GLY A 235 13.43 2.31 12.37
C GLY A 235 12.67 3.14 11.33
N GLU A 236 13.36 3.69 10.32
CA GLU A 236 12.72 4.37 9.19
C GLU A 236 11.90 3.37 8.36
N LEU A 237 12.49 2.22 8.06
CA LEU A 237 11.82 1.11 7.39
C LEU A 237 10.65 0.57 8.23
N TRP A 238 10.87 0.41 9.54
CA TRP A 238 9.80 0.00 10.46
C TRP A 238 8.58 0.93 10.36
N SER A 239 8.82 2.25 10.33
CA SER A 239 7.72 3.23 10.25
C SER A 239 6.90 3.12 8.97
N ILE A 240 7.57 2.83 7.83
CA ILE A 240 6.91 2.61 6.54
C ILE A 240 6.14 1.29 6.57
N PHE A 241 6.72 0.20 7.08
CA PHE A 241 6.02 -1.09 7.19
C PHE A 241 4.84 -1.04 8.14
N ASP A 242 4.91 -0.26 9.24
CA ASP A 242 3.79 -0.07 10.14
C ASP A 242 2.63 0.74 9.52
N TYR A 243 2.92 1.55 8.49
CA TYR A 243 1.91 2.15 7.62
C TYR A 243 1.33 1.12 6.65
N LEU A 244 2.16 0.34 5.97
CA LEU A 244 1.74 -0.60 4.92
C LEU A 244 0.95 -1.79 5.49
N MET A 245 1.47 -2.40 6.53
CA MET A 245 0.99 -3.64 7.16
C MET A 245 1.16 -3.56 8.67
N PRO A 246 0.22 -2.95 9.41
CA PRO A 246 0.35 -2.72 10.84
C PRO A 246 0.66 -4.00 11.62
N GLY A 247 1.72 -3.97 12.44
CA GLY A 247 2.16 -5.10 13.26
C GLY A 247 3.00 -6.16 12.54
N TYR A 248 3.27 -6.03 11.22
CA TYR A 248 4.08 -6.98 10.45
C TYR A 248 5.50 -7.16 11.01
N LEU A 249 6.14 -6.07 11.42
CA LEU A 249 7.48 -6.08 12.05
C LEU A 249 7.42 -6.06 13.58
N GLY A 250 6.25 -6.30 14.19
CA GLY A 250 6.03 -6.22 15.63
C GLY A 250 6.06 -4.79 16.16
N SER A 251 6.09 -4.62 17.51
CA SER A 251 6.19 -3.28 18.10
C SER A 251 7.53 -2.62 17.86
N TYR A 252 7.53 -1.29 17.80
CA TYR A 252 8.76 -0.52 17.58
C TYR A 252 9.83 -0.78 18.65
N GLU A 253 9.43 -0.92 19.90
CA GLU A 253 10.36 -1.19 21.00
C GLU A 253 11.09 -2.52 20.81
N LYS A 254 10.33 -3.57 20.44
CA LYS A 254 10.89 -4.89 20.18
C LYS A 254 11.77 -4.91 18.93
N PHE A 255 11.30 -4.25 17.85
CA PHE A 255 12.08 -4.11 16.63
C PHE A 255 13.41 -3.41 16.89
N ARG A 256 13.38 -2.27 17.59
CA ARG A 256 14.60 -1.53 17.95
C ARG A 256 15.57 -2.36 18.79
N LYS A 257 15.06 -3.08 19.79
CA LYS A 257 15.91 -3.94 20.66
C LYS A 257 16.61 -5.05 19.89
N ASN A 258 15.99 -5.57 18.82
CA ASN A 258 16.51 -6.73 18.09
C ASN A 258 17.38 -6.33 16.89
N TYR A 259 17.20 -5.12 16.34
CA TYR A 259 17.80 -4.72 15.05
C TYR A 259 18.54 -3.38 15.06
N GLU A 260 18.40 -2.55 16.09
CA GLU A 260 19.16 -1.32 16.35
C GLU A 260 19.92 -1.39 17.68
#